data_c17bb1be5424a661330d5a395bde6f49
#
_entry.id   c17bb1be5424a661330d5a395bde6f49
#
_cell.length_a   1.000
_cell.length_b   1.000
_cell.length_c   1.000
_cell.angle_alpha   90.00
_cell.angle_beta   90.00
_cell.angle_gamma   90.00
#
_symmetry.space_group_name_H-M   'P 1'
#
loop_
_entity.id
_entity.type
_entity.pdbx_description
1 polymer ?
#
loop_
_entity_poly.entity_id
_entity_poly.type
_entity_poly.pdbx_seq_one_letter_code
_entity_poly.pdbx_strand_id
1 'polypeptide(L)'
;MKLPYENELYELRKWIDNTNTPLNMQFLHTPQKIQRIHQWIGVIAKETQTEYPFYAAMLPGIANILFQGNGMSPALVNPVAFGELMVIICHIGAEPSIARFWSAIHPRIAKVSRELYTDGHCSTAAEKAVKEVESRLREKFSELKPSAAVPAKIGDVIGALMSENGAFKFCDT
;
A
#
# COMPACT_ATOMS: atom_id res chain seq x y z
N MET A 1 -2.33 10.88 -1.59
CA MET A 1 -3.27 10.59 -0.47
C MET A 1 -2.45 9.99 0.66
N LYS A 2 -2.63 10.42 1.90
CA LYS A 2 -1.87 9.93 3.06
C LYS A 2 -2.59 8.68 3.58
N LEU A 3 -1.84 7.61 3.93
CA LEU A 3 -2.45 6.42 4.52
C LEU A 3 -2.93 6.75 5.93
N PRO A 4 -4.08 6.22 6.39
CA PRO A 4 -4.63 6.53 7.71
C PRO A 4 -3.72 6.14 8.88
N TYR A 5 -2.79 5.20 8.66
CA TYR A 5 -1.82 4.70 9.65
C TYR A 5 -0.36 5.11 9.37
N GLU A 6 -0.13 6.06 8.46
CA GLU A 6 1.23 6.43 8.00
C GLU A 6 2.10 6.99 9.13
N ASN A 7 1.52 7.78 10.03
CA ASN A 7 2.25 8.33 11.17
C ASN A 7 2.64 7.25 12.18
N GLU A 8 1.70 6.38 12.52
CA GLU A 8 1.89 5.27 13.44
C GLU A 8 2.92 4.28 12.90
N LEU A 9 2.87 3.99 11.61
CA LEU A 9 3.85 3.15 10.93
C LEU A 9 5.25 3.78 10.96
N TYR A 10 5.36 5.08 10.70
CA TYR A 10 6.63 5.80 10.76
C TYR A 10 7.24 5.78 12.19
N GLU A 11 6.43 6.10 13.19
CA GLU A 11 6.89 6.14 14.58
C GLU A 11 7.27 4.74 15.10
N LEU A 12 6.50 3.72 14.71
CA LEU A 12 6.78 2.33 15.06
C LEU A 12 8.07 1.83 14.39
N ARG A 13 8.29 2.14 13.11
CA ARG A 13 9.54 1.82 12.42
C ARG A 13 10.73 2.49 13.06
N LYS A 14 10.63 3.77 13.35
CA LYS A 14 11.68 4.51 14.06
C LYS A 14 12.00 3.90 15.42
N TRP A 15 10.98 3.42 16.15
CA TRP A 15 11.21 2.72 17.41
C TRP A 15 11.89 1.37 17.18
N ILE A 16 11.48 0.60 16.17
CA ILE A 16 12.10 -0.68 15.78
C ILE A 16 13.57 -0.47 15.45
N ASP A 17 13.90 0.48 14.58
CA ASP A 17 15.27 0.78 14.15
C ASP A 17 16.17 1.15 15.34
N ASN A 18 15.65 1.97 16.26
CA ASN A 18 16.36 2.37 17.47
C ASN A 18 16.53 1.23 18.50
N THR A 19 15.66 0.23 18.46
CA THR A 19 15.64 -0.89 19.42
C THR A 19 16.36 -2.12 18.86
N ASN A 20 16.52 -2.23 17.55
CA ASN A 20 17.11 -3.38 16.84
C ASN A 20 18.64 -3.48 17.03
N THR A 21 19.10 -3.39 18.28
CA THR A 21 20.47 -3.70 18.68
C THR A 21 20.46 -4.49 19.98
N PRO A 22 21.37 -5.46 20.19
CA PRO A 22 21.42 -6.25 21.42
C PRO A 22 21.49 -5.41 22.68
N LEU A 23 22.18 -4.27 22.61
CA LEU A 23 22.31 -3.34 23.72
C LEU A 23 20.96 -2.62 24.00
N ASN A 24 20.30 -2.12 22.96
CA ASN A 24 19.07 -1.33 23.11
C ASN A 24 17.87 -2.19 23.54
N MET A 25 17.84 -3.49 23.16
CA MET A 25 16.82 -4.44 23.64
C MET A 25 16.86 -4.68 25.16
N GLN A 26 17.99 -4.43 25.79
CA GLN A 26 18.17 -4.57 27.24
C GLN A 26 17.72 -3.34 28.04
N PHE A 27 17.35 -2.24 27.36
CA PHE A 27 16.83 -1.07 28.06
C PHE A 27 15.37 -1.24 28.43
N LEU A 28 15.07 -0.88 29.69
CA LEU A 28 13.71 -0.87 30.20
C LEU A 28 12.87 0.23 29.51
N HIS A 29 11.71 -0.15 29.04
CA HIS A 29 10.72 0.77 28.48
C HIS A 29 9.75 1.21 29.56
N THR A 30 9.48 2.51 29.66
CA THR A 30 8.50 3.05 30.60
C THR A 30 7.07 2.64 30.21
N PRO A 31 6.14 2.54 31.19
CA PRO A 31 4.75 2.21 30.91
C PRO A 31 4.09 3.11 29.85
N GLN A 32 4.39 4.41 29.87
CA GLN A 32 3.86 5.37 28.89
C GLN A 32 4.35 5.07 27.47
N LYS A 33 5.63 4.68 27.32
CA LYS A 33 6.20 4.30 26.03
C LYS A 33 5.61 2.99 25.53
N ILE A 34 5.43 2.01 26.41
CA ILE A 34 4.78 0.74 26.12
C ILE A 34 3.36 0.96 25.62
N GLN A 35 2.56 1.76 26.34
CA GLN A 35 1.19 2.09 25.96
C GLN A 35 1.12 2.76 24.58
N ARG A 36 2.04 3.68 24.28
CA ARG A 36 2.09 4.34 22.97
C ARG A 36 2.42 3.36 21.84
N ILE A 37 3.34 2.45 22.06
CA ILE A 37 3.68 1.39 21.07
C ILE A 37 2.46 0.48 20.83
N HIS A 38 1.76 0.07 21.89
CA HIS A 38 0.53 -0.71 21.76
C HIS A 38 -0.55 0.04 20.97
N GLN A 39 -0.69 1.35 21.16
CA GLN A 39 -1.61 2.19 20.40
C GLN A 39 -1.25 2.20 18.92
N TRP A 40 0.01 2.39 18.55
CA TRP A 40 0.45 2.35 17.16
C TRP A 40 0.17 1.00 16.50
N ILE A 41 0.51 -0.10 17.17
CA ILE A 41 0.21 -1.46 16.69
C ILE A 41 -1.30 -1.64 16.50
N GLY A 42 -2.11 -1.19 17.44
CA GLY A 42 -3.57 -1.28 17.37
C GLY A 42 -4.18 -0.52 16.19
N VAL A 43 -3.70 0.71 15.93
CA VAL A 43 -4.13 1.50 14.77
C VAL A 43 -3.74 0.82 13.47
N ILE A 44 -2.47 0.37 13.35
CA ILE A 44 -2.00 -0.33 12.16
C ILE A 44 -2.83 -1.60 11.93
N ALA A 45 -3.05 -2.43 12.95
CA ALA A 45 -3.85 -3.65 12.84
C ALA A 45 -5.27 -3.38 12.34
N LYS A 46 -5.93 -2.34 12.87
CA LYS A 46 -7.27 -1.95 12.46
C LYS A 46 -7.33 -1.48 11.02
N GLU A 47 -6.46 -0.56 10.66
CA GLU A 47 -6.49 0.12 9.35
C GLU A 47 -5.96 -0.78 8.20
N THR A 48 -5.16 -1.80 8.54
CA THR A 48 -4.62 -2.75 7.54
C THR A 48 -5.47 -4.02 7.40
N GLN A 49 -6.55 -4.16 8.14
CA GLN A 49 -7.36 -5.39 8.19
C GLN A 49 -7.89 -5.84 6.82
N THR A 50 -8.21 -4.89 5.94
CA THR A 50 -8.70 -5.20 4.58
C THR A 50 -7.58 -5.58 3.62
N GLU A 51 -6.41 -4.94 3.73
CA GLU A 51 -5.30 -5.14 2.80
C GLU A 51 -4.38 -6.30 3.22
N TYR A 52 -4.20 -6.47 4.53
CA TYR A 52 -3.31 -7.47 5.14
C TYR A 52 -4.00 -8.24 6.27
N PRO A 53 -5.11 -8.96 6.00
CA PRO A 53 -5.92 -9.58 7.06
C PRO A 53 -5.12 -10.53 7.95
N PHE A 54 -4.16 -11.26 7.38
CA PHE A 54 -3.31 -12.18 8.13
C PHE A 54 -2.42 -11.43 9.13
N TYR A 55 -1.70 -10.40 8.69
CA TYR A 55 -0.84 -9.61 9.57
C TYR A 55 -1.65 -8.81 10.59
N ALA A 56 -2.77 -8.24 10.18
CA ALA A 56 -3.67 -7.50 11.06
C ALA A 56 -4.18 -8.38 12.22
N ALA A 57 -4.46 -9.67 11.95
CA ALA A 57 -4.87 -10.63 12.97
C ALA A 57 -3.74 -11.02 13.93
N MET A 58 -2.48 -11.02 13.49
CA MET A 58 -1.32 -11.38 14.34
C MET A 58 -0.89 -10.23 15.27
N LEU A 59 -0.98 -8.98 14.81
CA LEU A 59 -0.45 -7.80 15.52
C LEU A 59 -0.93 -7.66 16.96
N PRO A 60 -2.22 -7.87 17.33
CA PRO A 60 -2.68 -7.81 18.72
C PRO A 60 -2.03 -8.89 19.61
N GLY A 61 -1.86 -10.10 19.09
CA GLY A 61 -1.19 -11.20 19.80
C GLY A 61 0.27 -10.86 20.09
N ILE A 62 0.98 -10.33 19.10
CA ILE A 62 2.37 -9.87 19.25
C ILE A 62 2.46 -8.73 20.27
N ALA A 63 1.57 -7.75 20.21
CA ALA A 63 1.56 -6.63 21.17
C ALA A 63 1.44 -7.12 22.61
N ASN A 64 0.62 -8.11 22.89
CA ASN A 64 0.43 -8.66 24.23
C ASN A 64 1.68 -9.30 24.83
N ILE A 65 2.56 -9.88 24.01
CA ILE A 65 3.78 -10.56 24.43
C ILE A 65 5.05 -9.77 24.16
N LEU A 66 4.93 -8.58 23.55
CA LEU A 66 6.07 -7.76 23.11
C LEU A 66 6.93 -7.28 24.29
N PHE A 67 6.31 -7.03 25.44
CA PHE A 67 7.00 -6.58 26.64
C PHE A 67 6.88 -7.59 27.77
N GLN A 68 8.02 -7.88 28.39
CA GLN A 68 8.09 -8.79 29.55
C GLN A 68 7.75 -8.01 30.82
N GLY A 69 6.49 -8.07 31.24
CA GLY A 69 6.00 -7.39 32.45
C GLY A 69 4.48 -7.27 32.47
N ASN A 70 3.96 -6.72 33.55
CA ASN A 70 2.52 -6.52 33.74
C ASN A 70 1.99 -5.17 33.21
N GLY A 71 2.76 -4.46 32.40
CA GLY A 71 2.38 -3.16 31.83
C GLY A 71 2.37 -1.97 32.82
N MET A 72 2.49 -2.22 34.13
CA MET A 72 2.50 -1.18 35.16
C MET A 72 3.94 -0.76 35.58
N SER A 73 4.93 -1.55 35.23
CA SER A 73 6.34 -1.30 35.51
C SER A 73 7.13 -1.16 34.21
N PRO A 74 8.30 -0.53 34.24
CA PRO A 74 9.24 -0.60 33.13
C PRO A 74 9.54 -2.05 32.76
N ALA A 75 9.52 -2.37 31.46
CA ALA A 75 9.66 -3.72 30.99
C ALA A 75 10.69 -3.85 29.87
N LEU A 76 11.27 -5.04 29.74
CA LEU A 76 12.15 -5.42 28.64
C LEU A 76 11.36 -5.84 27.42
N VAL A 77 11.93 -5.67 26.26
CA VAL A 77 11.39 -6.16 25.00
C VAL A 77 11.60 -7.68 24.93
N ASN A 78 10.56 -8.42 24.51
CA ASN A 78 10.68 -9.82 24.16
C ASN A 78 11.32 -9.94 22.75
N PRO A 79 12.53 -10.53 22.61
CA PRO A 79 13.22 -10.55 21.33
C PRO A 79 12.47 -11.32 20.22
N VAL A 80 11.73 -12.37 20.58
CA VAL A 80 10.97 -13.18 19.60
C VAL A 80 9.80 -12.36 19.04
N ALA A 81 8.97 -11.82 19.93
CA ALA A 81 7.85 -10.95 19.52
C ALA A 81 8.31 -9.71 18.76
N PHE A 82 9.47 -9.16 19.14
CA PHE A 82 10.08 -8.03 18.44
C PHE A 82 10.50 -8.42 17.01
N GLY A 83 11.11 -9.58 16.82
CA GLY A 83 11.48 -10.08 15.49
C GLY A 83 10.26 -10.29 14.60
N GLU A 84 9.18 -10.89 15.12
CA GLU A 84 7.92 -11.06 14.40
C GLU A 84 7.30 -9.70 14.02
N LEU A 85 7.25 -8.76 14.96
CA LEU A 85 6.77 -7.41 14.71
C LEU A 85 7.58 -6.72 13.61
N MET A 86 8.91 -6.81 13.68
CA MET A 86 9.80 -6.22 12.69
C MET A 86 9.51 -6.75 11.28
N VAL A 87 9.35 -8.05 11.12
CA VAL A 87 9.02 -8.67 9.82
C VAL A 87 7.68 -8.13 9.29
N ILE A 88 6.64 -8.13 10.11
CA ILE A 88 5.31 -7.64 9.71
C ILE A 88 5.37 -6.17 9.32
N ILE A 89 6.00 -5.33 10.14
CA ILE A 89 6.10 -3.88 9.88
C ILE A 89 6.98 -3.57 8.66
N CYS A 90 8.01 -4.37 8.39
CA CYS A 90 8.78 -4.27 7.15
C CYS A 90 7.89 -4.61 5.94
N HIS A 91 7.09 -5.66 6.01
CA HIS A 91 6.15 -6.02 4.93
C HIS A 91 5.11 -4.92 4.68
N ILE A 92 4.36 -4.53 5.71
CA ILE A 92 3.38 -3.43 5.61
C ILE A 92 4.08 -2.14 5.15
N GLY A 93 5.29 -1.88 5.61
CA GLY A 93 6.07 -0.70 5.26
C GLY A 93 6.73 -0.72 3.89
N ALA A 94 7.01 -1.90 3.32
CA ALA A 94 7.52 -2.03 1.95
C ALA A 94 6.42 -1.79 0.91
N GLU A 95 5.16 -2.05 1.28
CA GLU A 95 4.00 -1.99 0.40
C GLU A 95 3.11 -0.72 0.50
N PRO A 96 3.35 0.30 1.37
CA PRO A 96 2.60 1.56 1.27
C PRO A 96 2.76 2.22 -0.10
N SER A 97 3.86 1.93 -0.80
CA SER A 97 4.05 2.30 -2.21
C SER A 97 3.06 1.58 -3.12
N ILE A 98 2.71 0.32 -2.84
CA ILE A 98 1.76 -0.49 -3.62
C ILE A 98 0.33 -0.05 -3.34
N ALA A 99 -0.06 0.18 -2.09
CA ALA A 99 -1.38 0.71 -1.74
C ALA A 99 -1.59 2.11 -2.35
N ARG A 100 -0.57 2.98 -2.28
CA ARG A 100 -0.57 4.29 -2.96
C ARG A 100 -0.61 4.15 -4.48
N PHE A 101 0.13 3.20 -5.02
CA PHE A 101 0.12 2.89 -6.44
C PHE A 101 -1.29 2.52 -6.90
N TRP A 102 -1.95 1.56 -6.23
CA TRP A 102 -3.30 1.16 -6.59
C TRP A 102 -4.35 2.25 -6.38
N SER A 103 -4.19 3.12 -5.37
CA SER A 103 -5.09 4.27 -5.17
C SER A 103 -4.92 5.37 -6.23
N ALA A 104 -3.74 5.44 -6.87
CA ALA A 104 -3.44 6.38 -7.94
C ALA A 104 -3.84 5.83 -9.33
N ILE A 105 -4.08 4.52 -9.45
CA ILE A 105 -4.49 3.89 -10.71
C ILE A 105 -6.00 4.06 -10.91
N HIS A 106 -6.37 4.29 -12.17
CA HIS A 106 -7.78 4.37 -12.55
C HIS A 106 -8.53 3.09 -12.13
N PRO A 107 -9.73 3.18 -11.51
CA PRO A 107 -10.45 2.04 -10.92
C PRO A 107 -10.69 0.89 -11.90
N ARG A 108 -10.93 1.16 -13.18
CA ARG A 108 -11.13 0.13 -14.21
C ARG A 108 -9.86 -0.69 -14.45
N ILE A 109 -8.68 -0.06 -14.46
CA ILE A 109 -7.39 -0.73 -14.59
C ILE A 109 -7.12 -1.57 -13.35
N ALA A 110 -7.31 -1.00 -12.16
CA ALA A 110 -7.15 -1.72 -10.90
C ALA A 110 -8.04 -2.96 -10.85
N LYS A 111 -9.30 -2.87 -11.30
CA LYS A 111 -10.25 -3.99 -11.33
C LYS A 111 -9.76 -5.20 -12.13
N VAL A 112 -9.07 -4.99 -13.26
CA VAL A 112 -8.66 -6.07 -14.16
C VAL A 112 -7.24 -6.58 -13.91
N SER A 113 -6.41 -5.84 -13.16
CA SER A 113 -4.98 -6.14 -13.01
C SER A 113 -4.51 -6.36 -11.57
N ARG A 114 -5.21 -5.81 -10.56
CA ARG A 114 -4.75 -5.85 -9.16
C ARG A 114 -4.64 -7.27 -8.62
N GLU A 115 -5.66 -8.08 -8.80
CA GLU A 115 -5.70 -9.47 -8.32
C GLU A 115 -4.56 -10.29 -8.94
N LEU A 116 -4.42 -10.22 -10.27
CA LEU A 116 -3.34 -10.88 -10.99
C LEU A 116 -1.94 -10.46 -10.51
N TYR A 117 -1.77 -9.17 -10.23
CA TYR A 117 -0.51 -8.65 -9.69
C TYR A 117 -0.24 -9.21 -8.29
N THR A 118 -1.26 -9.22 -7.42
CA THR A 118 -1.17 -9.72 -6.04
C THR A 118 -0.83 -11.21 -6.01
N ASP A 119 -1.35 -11.97 -6.98
CA ASP A 119 -1.08 -13.40 -7.14
C ASP A 119 0.26 -13.71 -7.83
N GLY A 120 1.06 -12.67 -8.11
CA GLY A 120 2.40 -12.80 -8.71
C GLY A 120 2.39 -12.92 -10.24
N HIS A 121 1.24 -12.84 -10.90
CA HIS A 121 1.09 -12.88 -12.36
C HIS A 121 1.35 -11.51 -13.01
N CYS A 122 2.52 -10.90 -12.70
CA CYS A 122 2.83 -9.52 -13.08
C CYS A 122 2.74 -9.24 -14.59
N SER A 123 3.19 -10.16 -15.43
CA SER A 123 3.12 -10.02 -16.90
C SER A 123 1.67 -9.97 -17.39
N THR A 124 0.84 -10.89 -16.90
CA THR A 124 -0.59 -10.95 -17.26
C THR A 124 -1.35 -9.73 -16.72
N ALA A 125 -1.00 -9.26 -15.51
CA ALA A 125 -1.56 -8.05 -14.93
C ALA A 125 -1.27 -6.83 -15.80
N ALA A 126 -0.01 -6.67 -16.25
CA ALA A 126 0.39 -5.59 -17.14
C ALA A 126 -0.32 -5.64 -18.48
N GLU A 127 -0.44 -6.82 -19.10
CA GLU A 127 -1.16 -7.01 -20.35
C GLU A 127 -2.65 -6.62 -20.23
N LYS A 128 -3.30 -7.04 -19.13
CA LYS A 128 -4.71 -6.68 -18.87
C LYS A 128 -4.88 -5.19 -18.66
N ALA A 129 -3.95 -4.55 -17.94
CA ALA A 129 -3.95 -3.10 -17.73
C ALA A 129 -3.84 -2.34 -19.06
N VAL A 130 -2.91 -2.73 -19.94
CA VAL A 130 -2.75 -2.11 -21.26
C VAL A 130 -4.00 -2.30 -22.12
N LYS A 131 -4.57 -3.50 -22.18
CA LYS A 131 -5.81 -3.78 -22.93
C LYS A 131 -6.98 -2.93 -22.43
N GLU A 132 -7.08 -2.68 -21.13
CA GLU A 132 -8.12 -1.82 -20.57
C GLU A 132 -7.92 -0.35 -20.99
N VAL A 133 -6.67 0.14 -21.03
CA VAL A 133 -6.36 1.49 -21.55
C VAL A 133 -6.74 1.60 -23.03
N GLU A 134 -6.37 0.60 -23.86
CA GLU A 134 -6.74 0.56 -25.27
C GLU A 134 -8.26 0.56 -25.47
N SER A 135 -8.99 -0.24 -24.70
CA SER A 135 -10.45 -0.29 -24.73
C SER A 135 -11.04 1.08 -24.43
N ARG A 136 -10.52 1.76 -23.39
CA ARG A 136 -10.99 3.08 -22.99
C ARG A 136 -10.71 4.16 -24.04
N LEU A 137 -9.56 4.11 -24.69
CA LEU A 137 -9.25 5.03 -25.79
C LEU A 137 -10.19 4.85 -26.97
N ARG A 138 -10.53 3.59 -27.32
CA ARG A 138 -11.50 3.29 -28.39
C ARG A 138 -12.92 3.73 -28.03
N GLU A 139 -13.37 3.50 -26.78
CA GLU A 139 -14.63 4.01 -26.28
C GLU A 139 -14.68 5.54 -26.41
N LYS A 140 -13.61 6.21 -25.97
CA LYS A 140 -13.52 7.68 -26.02
C LYS A 140 -13.51 8.21 -27.44
N PHE A 141 -12.83 7.52 -28.36
CA PHE A 141 -12.89 7.85 -29.78
C PHE A 141 -14.33 7.78 -30.31
N SER A 142 -15.05 6.70 -30.01
CA SER A 142 -16.45 6.52 -30.45
C SER A 142 -17.39 7.57 -29.85
N GLU A 143 -17.19 7.97 -28.59
CA GLU A 143 -17.95 9.04 -27.93
C GLU A 143 -17.77 10.39 -28.65
N LEU A 144 -16.52 10.70 -29.05
CA LEU A 144 -16.15 12.01 -29.61
C LEU A 144 -16.34 12.10 -31.14
N LYS A 145 -16.30 10.97 -31.81
CA LYS A 145 -16.45 10.85 -33.27
C LYS A 145 -17.46 9.77 -33.64
N PRO A 146 -18.75 9.91 -33.30
CA PRO A 146 -19.75 8.85 -33.42
C PRO A 146 -20.03 8.42 -34.86
N SER A 147 -19.72 9.28 -35.82
CA SER A 147 -19.88 8.96 -37.27
C SER A 147 -18.63 8.34 -37.91
N ALA A 148 -17.52 8.25 -37.21
CA ALA A 148 -16.28 7.69 -37.72
C ALA A 148 -16.07 6.25 -37.24
N ALA A 149 -15.64 5.38 -38.18
CA ALA A 149 -15.22 4.04 -37.78
C ALA A 149 -13.98 4.09 -36.88
N VAL A 150 -13.98 3.25 -35.83
CA VAL A 150 -12.83 3.17 -34.90
C VAL A 150 -11.64 2.53 -35.65
N PRO A 151 -10.47 3.22 -35.70
CA PRO A 151 -9.30 2.66 -36.38
C PRO A 151 -8.85 1.31 -35.76
N ALA A 152 -8.40 0.38 -36.62
CA ALA A 152 -7.92 -0.92 -36.17
C ALA A 152 -6.64 -0.80 -35.30
N LYS A 153 -5.71 0.11 -35.67
CA LYS A 153 -4.47 0.33 -34.95
C LYS A 153 -4.67 1.34 -33.83
N ILE A 154 -4.19 1.02 -32.63
CA ILE A 154 -4.31 1.91 -31.47
C ILE A 154 -3.55 3.22 -31.65
N GLY A 155 -2.41 3.21 -32.38
CA GLY A 155 -1.66 4.42 -32.72
C GLY A 155 -2.48 5.46 -33.49
N ASP A 156 -3.32 5.01 -34.41
CA ASP A 156 -4.21 5.90 -35.18
C ASP A 156 -5.33 6.47 -34.30
N VAL A 157 -5.82 5.70 -33.34
CA VAL A 157 -6.79 6.17 -32.34
C VAL A 157 -6.15 7.26 -31.47
N ILE A 158 -4.93 7.01 -30.96
CA ILE A 158 -4.19 7.99 -30.15
C ILE A 158 -3.90 9.24 -30.97
N GLY A 159 -3.38 9.12 -32.19
CA GLY A 159 -3.11 10.24 -33.07
C GLY A 159 -4.35 11.11 -33.32
N ALA A 160 -5.51 10.48 -33.55
CA ALA A 160 -6.77 11.19 -33.77
C ALA A 160 -7.35 11.85 -32.51
N LEU A 161 -7.03 11.35 -31.31
CA LEU A 161 -7.46 11.93 -30.02
C LEU A 161 -6.53 13.04 -29.55
N MET A 162 -5.22 12.98 -29.90
CA MET A 162 -4.17 13.88 -29.44
C MET A 162 -3.72 14.92 -30.49
N SER A 163 -4.32 14.92 -31.69
CA SER A 163 -4.04 15.94 -32.71
C SER A 163 -4.48 17.34 -32.28
N GLU A 164 -3.99 18.37 -32.95
CA GLU A 164 -4.37 19.79 -32.67
C GLU A 164 -5.88 20.03 -32.62
N ASN A 165 -6.64 19.27 -33.42
CA ASN A 165 -8.10 19.24 -33.39
C ASN A 165 -8.66 18.06 -32.59
N GLY A 166 -7.83 17.38 -31.79
CA GLY A 166 -8.20 16.25 -30.98
C GLY A 166 -8.89 16.65 -29.69
N ALA A 167 -9.45 15.66 -29.01
CA ALA A 167 -10.20 15.84 -27.77
C ALA A 167 -9.33 16.07 -26.55
N PHE A 168 -8.07 15.64 -26.60
CA PHE A 168 -7.10 15.85 -25.51
C PHE A 168 -6.19 17.02 -25.90
N LYS A 169 -6.39 18.15 -25.24
CA LYS A 169 -5.43 19.26 -25.26
C LYS A 169 -4.50 19.09 -24.09
N PHE A 170 -3.19 19.03 -24.35
CA PHE A 170 -2.22 19.25 -23.31
C PHE A 170 -2.37 20.72 -22.88
N CYS A 171 -2.59 20.97 -21.60
CA CYS A 171 -2.50 22.32 -21.07
C CYS A 171 -1.07 22.79 -21.27
N ASP A 172 -0.87 23.85 -22.04
CA ASP A 172 0.38 24.60 -22.01
C ASP A 172 0.56 25.11 -20.59
N THR A 173 1.63 24.65 -19.92
CA THR A 173 2.04 25.10 -18.58
C THR A 173 2.72 26.45 -18.69
#